data_c821249d3ff49082118556a86f09db54
#
_entry.id   c821249d3ff49082118556a86f09db54
#
_cell.length_a   1.000
_cell.length_b   1.000
_cell.length_c   1.000
_cell.angle_alpha   90.00
_cell.angle_beta   90.00
_cell.angle_gamma   90.00
#
_symmetry.space_group_name_H-M   'P 1'
#
loop_
_entity.id
_entity.type
_entity.pdbx_description
1 polymer ?
#
loop_
_entity_poly.entity_id
_entity_poly.type
_entity_poly.pdbx_seq_one_letter_code
_entity_poly.pdbx_strand_id
1 'polypeptide(L)'
;YSYDNKTSQLFNQLTKYNKGEEEIELNEERKDLLAKNLYHVFEDDASDWKHILTTGKSKVNAHLEGTGITRKHPNIEMRYVGRKFSDVVRGVELKCPVYKTIEDGQEQKYFELYQNGLGENNLIFTSVVLGDLINRCEDNALEIYNALLVEEPEAHLHPQYQNTFFEYLNELQSKGLQVFVTSHSPTITAKSDVNNISVLQRKQNIVQSFSFGKLTESDYPAESKRHLRKFLDTTKAQLFFANGVLLVEGVAEAIIIPILAKKFLSEKIDLCKSGIELVNIGGVAFNHFGLLFNNDDESKRLLSKCAIITDSDPEEDKDKSDRAQKAKDLEGQNLKVCLAPHTLEYDLFEQSEHNKSIMRDVYRKIHAQTDDLSGD
;
A
#
# COMPACT_ATOMS: atom_id res chain seq x y z
N TYR A 1 20.50 0.85 -4.06
CA TYR A 1 20.82 0.15 -2.82
C TYR A 1 20.95 -1.34 -3.14
N SER A 2 22.12 -1.96 -2.91
CA SER A 2 22.30 -3.38 -3.15
C SER A 2 21.72 -4.17 -1.96
N TYR A 3 21.02 -5.25 -2.25
CA TYR A 3 20.50 -6.20 -1.25
C TYR A 3 21.60 -6.71 -0.33
N ASP A 4 22.81 -6.90 -0.88
CA ASP A 4 23.98 -7.39 -0.18
C ASP A 4 24.39 -6.51 1.00
N ASN A 5 24.27 -5.18 0.87
CA ASN A 5 24.57 -4.27 1.95
C ASN A 5 23.61 -4.39 3.14
N LYS A 6 22.31 -4.61 2.88
CA LYS A 6 21.31 -4.76 3.95
C LYS A 6 21.39 -6.10 4.64
N THR A 7 21.61 -7.17 3.86
CA THR A 7 21.86 -8.51 4.41
C THR A 7 23.10 -8.50 5.28
N SER A 8 24.20 -7.92 4.81
CA SER A 8 25.42 -7.77 5.60
C SER A 8 25.21 -6.95 6.87
N GLN A 9 24.38 -5.90 6.81
CA GLN A 9 24.06 -5.08 7.97
C GLN A 9 23.29 -5.89 9.01
N LEU A 10 22.29 -6.68 8.62
CA LEU A 10 21.55 -7.57 9.52
C LEU A 10 22.51 -8.51 10.25
N PHE A 11 23.39 -9.23 9.53
CA PHE A 11 24.34 -10.17 10.14
C PHE A 11 25.36 -9.48 11.06
N ASN A 12 25.84 -8.30 10.70
CA ASN A 12 26.79 -7.54 11.55
C ASN A 12 26.15 -7.11 12.89
N GLN A 13 24.84 -6.90 12.90
CA GLN A 13 24.10 -6.44 14.08
C GLN A 13 23.54 -7.59 14.93
N LEU A 14 23.62 -8.84 14.47
CA LEU A 14 23.23 -9.97 15.31
C LEU A 14 24.07 -10.04 16.57
N THR A 15 23.39 -10.16 17.71
CA THR A 15 24.01 -10.32 19.05
C THR A 15 23.91 -11.74 19.56
N LYS A 16 23.02 -12.56 18.97
CA LYS A 16 22.77 -13.96 19.35
C LYS A 16 22.46 -14.83 18.16
N TYR A 17 22.65 -16.13 18.32
CA TYR A 17 22.19 -17.15 17.37
C TYR A 17 21.90 -18.47 18.07
N ASN A 18 21.01 -19.29 17.49
CA ASN A 18 20.68 -20.61 18.03
C ASN A 18 21.55 -21.70 17.41
N LYS A 19 22.10 -22.58 18.24
CA LYS A 19 22.78 -23.77 17.83
C LYS A 19 22.05 -24.97 18.44
N GLY A 20 21.12 -25.57 17.72
CA GLY A 20 20.15 -26.51 18.26
C GLY A 20 19.20 -25.84 19.23
N GLU A 21 19.09 -26.31 20.46
CA GLU A 21 18.28 -25.73 21.54
C GLU A 21 19.03 -24.66 22.36
N GLU A 22 20.31 -24.47 22.13
CA GLU A 22 21.17 -23.56 22.87
C GLU A 22 21.22 -22.18 22.17
N GLU A 23 20.88 -21.11 22.90
CA GLU A 23 21.08 -19.72 22.48
C GLU A 23 22.51 -19.30 22.81
N ILE A 24 23.25 -18.85 21.82
CA ILE A 24 24.66 -18.49 21.92
C ILE A 24 24.82 -17.01 21.64
N GLU A 25 25.51 -16.30 22.53
CA GLU A 25 25.87 -14.90 22.37
C GLU A 25 26.91 -14.74 21.24
N LEU A 26 26.65 -13.77 20.34
CA LEU A 26 27.52 -13.40 19.23
C LEU A 26 28.16 -12.03 19.49
N ASN A 27 29.04 -12.00 20.49
CA ASN A 27 29.85 -10.81 20.81
C ASN A 27 30.99 -10.58 19.82
N GLU A 28 31.65 -9.45 19.90
CA GLU A 28 32.74 -9.06 18.98
C GLU A 28 33.93 -10.05 19.02
N GLU A 29 34.28 -10.59 20.19
CA GLU A 29 35.32 -11.62 20.30
C GLU A 29 34.99 -12.88 19.50
N ARG A 30 33.73 -13.29 19.54
CA ARG A 30 33.26 -14.47 18.79
C ARG A 30 33.18 -14.20 17.30
N LYS A 31 32.74 -13.00 16.89
CA LYS A 31 32.78 -12.55 15.50
C LYS A 31 34.20 -12.57 14.95
N ASP A 32 35.15 -12.04 15.71
CA ASP A 32 36.55 -12.05 15.35
C ASP A 32 37.14 -13.46 15.26
N LEU A 33 36.77 -14.34 16.19
CA LEU A 33 37.17 -15.73 16.15
C LEU A 33 36.66 -16.46 14.91
N LEU A 34 35.39 -16.26 14.55
CA LEU A 34 34.80 -16.86 13.35
C LEU A 34 35.48 -16.35 12.08
N ALA A 35 35.76 -15.03 11.99
CA ALA A 35 36.49 -14.47 10.85
C ALA A 35 37.92 -14.98 10.75
N LYS A 36 38.63 -15.11 11.88
CA LYS A 36 39.98 -15.67 11.93
C LYS A 36 40.00 -17.15 11.50
N ASN A 37 39.04 -17.94 11.95
CA ASN A 37 38.94 -19.35 11.55
C ASN A 37 38.78 -19.52 10.04
N LEU A 38 37.92 -18.66 9.41
CA LEU A 38 37.79 -18.67 7.95
C LEU A 38 39.07 -18.19 7.25
N TYR A 39 39.73 -17.16 7.78
CA TYR A 39 40.98 -16.63 7.23
C TYR A 39 42.08 -17.69 7.26
N HIS A 40 42.20 -18.50 8.33
CA HIS A 40 43.18 -19.59 8.43
C HIS A 40 43.04 -20.63 7.31
N VAL A 41 41.85 -20.87 6.81
CA VAL A 41 41.64 -21.81 5.67
C VAL A 41 42.40 -21.34 4.42
N PHE A 42 42.55 -20.03 4.22
CA PHE A 42 43.27 -19.46 3.07
C PHE A 42 44.77 -19.31 3.30
N GLU A 43 45.25 -19.32 4.55
CA GLU A 43 46.66 -19.16 4.92
C GLU A 43 47.34 -20.48 5.33
N ASP A 44 46.56 -21.54 5.56
CA ASP A 44 47.07 -22.85 5.95
C ASP A 44 47.84 -23.53 4.79
N ASP A 45 49.06 -23.97 5.06
CA ASP A 45 49.90 -24.63 4.08
C ASP A 45 49.33 -25.99 3.55
N ALA A 46 48.41 -26.57 4.30
CA ALA A 46 47.71 -27.79 3.89
C ALA A 46 46.45 -27.48 3.05
N SER A 47 46.06 -26.20 2.90
CA SER A 47 44.85 -25.80 2.18
C SER A 47 45.09 -25.63 0.68
N ASP A 48 44.25 -26.24 -0.12
CA ASP A 48 44.26 -26.05 -1.59
C ASP A 48 44.09 -24.58 -1.97
N TRP A 49 43.36 -23.79 -1.18
CA TRP A 49 43.18 -22.34 -1.41
C TRP A 49 44.50 -21.58 -1.40
N LYS A 50 45.39 -21.87 -0.45
CA LYS A 50 46.74 -21.28 -0.43
C LYS A 50 47.53 -21.61 -1.68
N HIS A 51 47.46 -22.85 -2.11
CA HIS A 51 48.12 -23.30 -3.33
C HIS A 51 47.54 -22.66 -4.58
N ILE A 52 46.21 -22.48 -4.66
CA ILE A 52 45.51 -21.76 -5.77
C ILE A 52 45.98 -20.30 -5.82
N LEU A 53 45.97 -19.60 -4.68
CA LEU A 53 46.43 -18.21 -4.61
C LEU A 53 47.90 -18.05 -4.99
N THR A 54 48.76 -18.95 -4.51
CA THR A 54 50.21 -18.99 -4.84
C THR A 54 50.42 -19.24 -6.33
N THR A 55 49.66 -20.16 -6.92
CA THR A 55 49.74 -20.44 -8.37
C THR A 55 49.28 -19.25 -9.19
N GLY A 56 48.18 -18.62 -8.80
CA GLY A 56 47.69 -17.39 -9.46
C GLY A 56 48.71 -16.23 -9.37
N LYS A 57 49.29 -16.01 -8.19
CA LYS A 57 50.37 -15.05 -7.96
C LYS A 57 51.55 -15.30 -8.89
N SER A 58 52.01 -16.58 -8.98
CA SER A 58 53.15 -16.93 -9.82
C SER A 58 52.91 -16.67 -11.29
N LYS A 59 51.69 -17.00 -11.81
CA LYS A 59 51.33 -16.70 -13.20
C LYS A 59 51.30 -15.21 -13.49
N VAL A 60 50.74 -14.39 -12.61
CA VAL A 60 50.70 -12.94 -12.80
C VAL A 60 52.08 -12.35 -12.75
N ASN A 61 52.94 -12.74 -11.80
CA ASN A 61 54.31 -12.22 -11.70
C ASN A 61 55.15 -12.61 -12.91
N ALA A 62 54.99 -13.83 -13.48
CA ALA A 62 55.69 -14.22 -14.69
C ALA A 62 55.37 -13.32 -15.90
N HIS A 63 54.15 -12.87 -16.03
CA HIS A 63 53.75 -11.91 -17.08
C HIS A 63 54.28 -10.47 -16.78
N LEU A 64 54.32 -10.09 -15.52
CA LEU A 64 54.78 -8.77 -15.13
C LEU A 64 56.28 -8.56 -15.38
N GLU A 65 57.10 -9.64 -15.28
CA GLU A 65 58.52 -9.58 -15.64
C GLU A 65 58.73 -9.10 -17.08
N GLY A 66 57.89 -9.58 -18.02
CA GLY A 66 57.91 -9.17 -19.43
C GLY A 66 57.54 -7.69 -19.67
N THR A 67 56.85 -7.06 -18.75
CA THR A 67 56.42 -5.65 -18.88
C THR A 67 57.41 -4.63 -18.37
N GLY A 68 58.50 -5.07 -17.71
CA GLY A 68 59.50 -4.18 -17.10
C GLY A 68 59.03 -3.41 -15.84
N ILE A 69 57.81 -3.59 -15.40
CA ILE A 69 57.23 -2.94 -14.21
C ILE A 69 57.85 -3.47 -12.90
N THR A 70 58.45 -4.64 -12.96
CA THR A 70 59.16 -5.28 -11.85
C THR A 70 60.32 -4.46 -11.30
N ARG A 71 60.85 -3.48 -12.06
CA ARG A 71 61.83 -2.51 -11.56
C ARG A 71 61.32 -1.59 -10.45
N LYS A 72 59.99 -1.37 -10.41
CA LYS A 72 59.32 -0.54 -9.38
C LYS A 72 58.64 -1.37 -8.32
N HIS A 73 58.09 -2.50 -8.72
CA HIS A 73 57.29 -3.43 -7.86
C HIS A 73 57.77 -4.86 -8.09
N PRO A 74 58.71 -5.38 -7.27
CA PRO A 74 59.41 -6.62 -7.55
C PRO A 74 58.46 -7.81 -7.57
N ASN A 75 57.38 -7.84 -6.82
CA ASN A 75 56.38 -8.92 -6.82
C ASN A 75 54.99 -8.41 -6.41
N ILE A 76 53.96 -8.92 -7.04
CA ILE A 76 52.56 -8.73 -6.59
C ILE A 76 52.21 -9.89 -5.66
N GLU A 77 51.55 -9.58 -4.54
CA GLU A 77 51.00 -10.53 -3.60
C GLU A 77 49.53 -10.69 -3.84
N MET A 78 49.04 -11.96 -3.81
CA MET A 78 47.61 -12.31 -3.79
C MET A 78 47.29 -12.86 -2.42
N ARG A 79 46.36 -12.22 -1.71
CA ARG A 79 45.91 -12.62 -0.38
C ARG A 79 44.41 -12.51 -0.26
N TYR A 80 43.80 -13.38 0.51
CA TYR A 80 42.43 -13.22 0.93
C TYR A 80 42.34 -12.05 1.93
N VAL A 81 41.41 -11.14 1.72
CA VAL A 81 41.33 -9.88 2.49
C VAL A 81 40.28 -9.95 3.60
N GLY A 82 39.43 -10.95 3.63
CA GLY A 82 38.34 -11.12 4.59
C GLY A 82 38.81 -11.42 6.02
N ARG A 83 39.40 -10.43 6.69
CA ARG A 83 39.90 -10.57 8.07
C ARG A 83 38.88 -10.25 9.14
N LYS A 84 37.78 -9.59 8.78
CA LYS A 84 36.73 -9.17 9.70
C LYS A 84 35.43 -9.94 9.41
N PHE A 85 34.61 -10.09 10.42
CA PHE A 85 33.29 -10.72 10.28
C PHE A 85 32.45 -9.99 9.21
N SER A 86 32.50 -8.65 9.15
CA SER A 86 31.84 -7.84 8.12
C SER A 86 32.23 -8.22 6.68
N ASP A 87 33.46 -8.67 6.47
CA ASP A 87 33.91 -9.07 5.12
C ASP A 87 33.36 -10.45 4.75
N VAL A 88 33.25 -11.33 5.74
CA VAL A 88 32.66 -12.67 5.56
C VAL A 88 31.19 -12.58 5.19
N VAL A 89 30.43 -11.76 5.94
CA VAL A 89 28.98 -11.66 5.71
C VAL A 89 28.60 -10.89 4.44
N ARG A 90 29.52 -10.16 3.82
CA ARG A 90 29.32 -9.60 2.48
C ARG A 90 29.19 -10.64 1.39
N GLY A 91 29.71 -11.85 1.62
CA GLY A 91 29.56 -12.97 0.71
C GLY A 91 28.24 -13.74 0.89
N VAL A 92 27.36 -13.32 1.81
CA VAL A 92 26.06 -13.97 2.02
C VAL A 92 25.06 -13.41 1.02
N GLU A 93 24.54 -14.26 0.15
CA GLU A 93 23.54 -13.94 -0.85
C GLU A 93 22.17 -14.49 -0.46
N LEU A 94 21.12 -13.71 -0.81
CA LEU A 94 19.74 -14.16 -0.69
C LEU A 94 19.33 -14.87 -1.97
N LYS A 95 18.82 -16.10 -1.84
CA LYS A 95 18.32 -16.90 -2.96
C LYS A 95 16.95 -17.45 -2.63
N CYS A 96 16.05 -17.47 -3.60
CA CYS A 96 14.70 -18.00 -3.43
C CYS A 96 14.63 -19.45 -3.91
N PRO A 97 14.15 -20.40 -3.09
CA PRO A 97 13.99 -21.79 -3.53
C PRO A 97 12.91 -21.87 -4.63
N VAL A 98 13.19 -22.67 -5.67
CA VAL A 98 12.23 -22.92 -6.76
C VAL A 98 11.07 -23.78 -6.28
N TYR A 99 11.35 -24.75 -5.41
CA TYR A 99 10.36 -25.69 -4.89
C TYR A 99 10.06 -25.41 -3.42
N LYS A 100 8.78 -25.40 -3.04
CA LYS A 100 8.35 -25.29 -1.63
C LYS A 100 8.68 -26.54 -0.83
N THR A 101 8.55 -27.70 -1.46
CA THR A 101 8.88 -29.03 -0.91
C THR A 101 9.74 -29.75 -1.91
N ILE A 102 10.75 -30.46 -1.42
CA ILE A 102 11.63 -31.27 -2.24
C ILE A 102 11.13 -32.71 -2.16
N GLU A 103 10.86 -33.34 -3.31
CA GLU A 103 10.55 -34.78 -3.39
C GLU A 103 11.84 -35.58 -3.25
N ASP A 104 11.70 -36.83 -2.78
CA ASP A 104 12.87 -37.75 -2.60
C ASP A 104 13.68 -37.86 -3.90
N GLY A 105 14.97 -37.50 -3.80
CA GLY A 105 15.90 -37.54 -4.93
C GLY A 105 15.93 -36.29 -5.80
N GLN A 106 15.16 -35.28 -5.46
CA GLN A 106 15.15 -34.00 -6.17
C GLN A 106 16.12 -32.99 -5.53
N GLU A 107 16.98 -32.40 -6.33
CA GLU A 107 17.89 -31.32 -5.88
C GLU A 107 17.15 -29.98 -5.83
N GLN A 108 17.29 -29.26 -4.71
CA GLN A 108 16.74 -27.91 -4.56
C GLN A 108 17.44 -26.95 -5.51
N LYS A 109 16.69 -26.34 -6.39
CA LYS A 109 17.14 -25.21 -7.23
C LYS A 109 16.74 -23.88 -6.62
N TYR A 110 17.52 -22.86 -6.91
CA TYR A 110 17.31 -21.52 -6.38
C TYR A 110 17.23 -20.49 -7.52
N PHE A 111 16.33 -19.52 -7.35
CA PHE A 111 16.29 -18.32 -8.18
C PHE A 111 17.24 -17.28 -7.61
N GLU A 112 17.96 -16.61 -8.49
CA GLU A 112 18.61 -15.34 -8.17
C GLU A 112 17.55 -14.24 -8.02
N LEU A 113 17.81 -13.22 -7.20
CA LEU A 113 16.83 -12.17 -6.93
C LEU A 113 16.34 -11.46 -8.21
N TYR A 114 17.20 -11.30 -9.22
CA TYR A 114 16.82 -10.69 -10.49
C TYR A 114 15.84 -11.51 -11.34
N GLN A 115 15.64 -12.79 -11.00
CA GLN A 115 14.69 -13.69 -11.66
C GLN A 115 13.29 -13.61 -11.05
N ASN A 116 13.14 -12.97 -9.89
CA ASN A 116 11.86 -12.76 -9.23
C ASN A 116 11.17 -11.49 -9.76
N GLY A 117 9.86 -11.40 -9.55
CA GLY A 117 9.10 -10.18 -9.79
C GLY A 117 9.51 -9.02 -8.85
N LEU A 118 9.34 -7.78 -9.31
CA LEU A 118 9.68 -6.60 -8.51
C LEU A 118 8.95 -6.57 -7.15
N GLY A 119 7.67 -6.97 -7.12
CA GLY A 119 6.89 -7.02 -5.88
C GLY A 119 7.44 -8.03 -4.88
N GLU A 120 7.84 -9.22 -5.34
CA GLU A 120 8.47 -10.23 -4.48
C GLU A 120 9.80 -9.74 -3.93
N ASN A 121 10.62 -9.12 -4.76
CA ASN A 121 11.88 -8.53 -4.31
C ASN A 121 11.68 -7.42 -3.29
N ASN A 122 10.66 -6.57 -3.45
CA ASN A 122 10.32 -5.55 -2.48
C ASN A 122 9.94 -6.17 -1.13
N LEU A 123 9.16 -7.25 -1.12
CA LEU A 123 8.82 -7.97 0.11
C LEU A 123 10.04 -8.61 0.77
N ILE A 124 10.93 -9.25 -0.01
CA ILE A 124 12.18 -9.83 0.50
C ILE A 124 13.05 -8.74 1.11
N PHE A 125 13.26 -7.63 0.40
CA PHE A 125 14.04 -6.49 0.91
C PHE A 125 13.45 -5.93 2.21
N THR A 126 12.14 -5.71 2.23
CA THR A 126 11.45 -5.21 3.42
C THR A 126 11.60 -6.18 4.59
N SER A 127 11.51 -7.49 4.33
CA SER A 127 11.70 -8.52 5.37
C SER A 127 13.09 -8.48 5.98
N VAL A 128 14.14 -8.26 5.17
CA VAL A 128 15.52 -8.11 5.67
C VAL A 128 15.67 -6.86 6.53
N VAL A 129 15.10 -5.72 6.08
CA VAL A 129 15.13 -4.47 6.84
C VAL A 129 14.38 -4.59 8.16
N LEU A 130 13.21 -5.25 8.14
CA LEU A 130 12.41 -5.48 9.34
C LEU A 130 13.11 -6.43 10.32
N GLY A 131 13.76 -7.50 9.81
CA GLY A 131 14.55 -8.40 10.64
C GLY A 131 15.66 -7.67 11.39
N ASP A 132 16.39 -6.78 10.72
CA ASP A 132 17.41 -5.93 11.34
C ASP A 132 16.82 -4.98 12.39
N LEU A 133 15.72 -4.31 12.05
CA LEU A 133 15.08 -3.33 12.92
C LEU A 133 14.48 -3.97 14.18
N ILE A 134 13.78 -5.09 14.04
CA ILE A 134 13.17 -5.81 15.16
C ILE A 134 14.26 -6.35 16.10
N ASN A 135 15.32 -6.94 15.54
CA ASN A 135 16.44 -7.43 16.33
C ASN A 135 17.04 -6.33 17.21
N ARG A 136 17.23 -5.11 16.67
CA ARG A 136 17.70 -3.94 17.44
C ARG A 136 16.72 -3.48 18.52
N CYS A 137 15.42 -3.59 18.28
CA CYS A 137 14.41 -3.24 19.28
C CYS A 137 14.41 -4.23 20.44
N GLU A 138 14.55 -5.54 20.17
CA GLU A 138 14.56 -6.60 21.19
C GLU A 138 15.80 -6.52 22.10
N ASP A 139 16.94 -6.14 21.55
CA ASP A 139 18.19 -6.00 22.30
C ASP A 139 18.26 -4.74 23.18
N ASN A 140 17.19 -3.93 23.27
CA ASN A 140 17.20 -2.61 23.93
C ASN A 140 18.36 -1.70 23.48
N ALA A 141 18.94 -1.97 22.33
CA ALA A 141 20.06 -1.18 21.77
C ALA A 141 19.62 0.21 21.31
N LEU A 142 18.31 0.45 21.23
CA LEU A 142 17.71 1.71 20.80
C LEU A 142 16.99 2.33 22.01
N GLU A 143 17.64 3.24 22.65
CA GLU A 143 17.13 3.96 23.84
C GLU A 143 16.05 5.00 23.50
N ILE A 144 15.74 5.24 22.20
CA ILE A 144 14.91 6.34 21.77
C ILE A 144 13.84 5.82 20.79
N TYR A 145 13.16 6.61 20.14
CA TYR A 145 12.03 6.39 19.26
C TYR A 145 12.37 5.57 17.99
N ASN A 146 11.66 4.49 17.76
CA ASN A 146 11.82 3.64 16.58
C ASN A 146 10.71 3.89 15.58
N ALA A 147 11.07 4.32 14.40
CA ALA A 147 10.14 4.57 13.32
C ALA A 147 10.54 3.83 12.02
N LEU A 148 9.54 3.23 11.38
CA LEU A 148 9.64 2.63 10.07
C LEU A 148 8.88 3.50 9.07
N LEU A 149 9.55 3.96 8.03
CA LEU A 149 8.95 4.70 6.92
C LEU A 149 8.88 3.78 5.70
N VAL A 150 7.67 3.53 5.20
CA VAL A 150 7.43 2.69 4.03
C VAL A 150 6.75 3.53 2.96
N GLU A 151 7.37 3.67 1.81
CA GLU A 151 6.81 4.40 0.68
C GLU A 151 6.18 3.42 -0.31
N GLU A 152 4.91 3.66 -0.62
CA GLU A 152 4.13 2.92 -1.63
C GLU A 152 4.32 1.39 -1.56
N PRO A 153 4.04 0.76 -0.41
CA PRO A 153 4.25 -0.69 -0.24
C PRO A 153 3.44 -1.54 -1.22
N GLU A 154 2.40 -0.96 -1.81
CA GLU A 154 1.59 -1.60 -2.84
C GLU A 154 2.26 -1.70 -4.21
N ALA A 155 3.37 -1.00 -4.43
CA ALA A 155 4.03 -0.94 -5.73
C ALA A 155 4.41 -2.35 -6.22
N HIS A 156 3.87 -2.73 -7.38
CA HIS A 156 4.07 -4.03 -8.03
C HIS A 156 3.53 -5.24 -7.23
N LEU A 157 2.77 -5.04 -6.14
CA LEU A 157 2.16 -6.12 -5.38
C LEU A 157 0.73 -6.43 -5.87
N HIS A 158 0.41 -7.71 -5.96
CA HIS A 158 -0.97 -8.15 -6.16
C HIS A 158 -1.84 -7.69 -4.97
N PRO A 159 -3.11 -7.26 -5.18
CA PRO A 159 -3.98 -6.74 -4.11
C PRO A 159 -4.09 -7.63 -2.86
N GLN A 160 -4.05 -8.95 -3.02
CA GLN A 160 -4.06 -9.87 -1.87
C GLN A 160 -2.79 -9.74 -1.01
N TYR A 161 -1.63 -9.59 -1.64
CA TYR A 161 -0.37 -9.38 -0.91
C TYR A 161 -0.31 -8.00 -0.27
N GLN A 162 -0.92 -6.97 -0.88
CA GLN A 162 -1.06 -5.65 -0.26
C GLN A 162 -1.78 -5.75 1.09
N ASN A 163 -2.90 -6.49 1.14
CA ASN A 163 -3.67 -6.69 2.36
C ASN A 163 -2.84 -7.38 3.45
N THR A 164 -2.25 -8.53 3.11
CA THR A 164 -1.46 -9.32 4.07
C THR A 164 -0.25 -8.54 4.59
N PHE A 165 0.42 -7.81 3.69
CA PHE A 165 1.58 -7.01 4.06
C PHE A 165 1.20 -5.85 4.97
N PHE A 166 0.08 -5.18 4.67
CA PHE A 166 -0.41 -4.07 5.50
C PHE A 166 -0.86 -4.56 6.89
N GLU A 167 -1.53 -5.71 6.98
CA GLU A 167 -1.89 -6.34 8.25
C GLU A 167 -0.63 -6.64 9.08
N TYR A 168 0.41 -7.18 8.46
CA TYR A 168 1.69 -7.42 9.13
C TYR A 168 2.35 -6.12 9.63
N LEU A 169 2.34 -5.04 8.84
CA LEU A 169 2.85 -3.74 9.27
C LEU A 169 2.10 -3.20 10.50
N ASN A 170 0.78 -3.42 10.57
CA ASN A 170 -0.01 -3.05 11.75
C ASN A 170 0.38 -3.84 13.00
N GLU A 171 0.72 -5.12 12.86
CA GLU A 171 1.18 -5.95 13.99
C GLU A 171 2.51 -5.45 14.59
N LEU A 172 3.36 -4.81 13.79
CA LEU A 172 4.64 -4.28 14.25
C LEU A 172 4.49 -3.17 15.31
N GLN A 173 3.35 -2.50 15.37
CA GLN A 173 3.07 -1.50 16.40
C GLN A 173 3.11 -2.12 17.81
N SER A 174 2.69 -3.38 17.96
CA SER A 174 2.76 -4.11 19.22
C SER A 174 4.19 -4.39 19.69
N LYS A 175 5.17 -4.28 18.79
CA LYS A 175 6.61 -4.45 19.04
C LYS A 175 7.34 -3.14 19.32
N GLY A 176 6.60 -2.05 19.60
CA GLY A 176 7.19 -0.75 19.91
C GLY A 176 7.68 0.05 18.71
N LEU A 177 7.29 -0.34 17.49
CA LEU A 177 7.62 0.38 16.27
C LEU A 177 6.48 1.32 15.86
N GLN A 178 6.78 2.57 15.58
CA GLN A 178 5.85 3.44 14.88
C GLN A 178 6.06 3.30 13.36
N VAL A 179 4.97 2.97 12.66
CA VAL A 179 5.02 2.74 11.21
C VAL A 179 4.32 3.89 10.49
N PHE A 180 5.02 4.52 9.55
CA PHE A 180 4.47 5.50 8.62
C PHE A 180 4.44 4.90 7.21
N VAL A 181 3.28 4.93 6.59
CA VAL A 181 3.08 4.39 5.25
C VAL A 181 2.57 5.50 4.34
N THR A 182 3.24 5.74 3.22
CA THR A 182 2.66 6.52 2.12
C THR A 182 2.04 5.57 1.11
N SER A 183 0.86 5.88 0.61
CA SER A 183 0.14 4.99 -0.30
C SER A 183 -0.81 5.74 -1.21
N HIS A 184 -0.97 5.24 -2.44
CA HIS A 184 -2.02 5.60 -3.38
C HIS A 184 -3.07 4.49 -3.53
N SER A 185 -3.05 3.48 -2.66
CA SER A 185 -3.94 2.32 -2.73
C SER A 185 -5.24 2.52 -1.95
N PRO A 186 -6.41 2.51 -2.61
CA PRO A 186 -7.69 2.45 -1.93
C PRO A 186 -7.83 1.20 -1.04
N THR A 187 -7.14 0.12 -1.41
CA THR A 187 -7.14 -1.14 -0.65
C THR A 187 -6.49 -0.97 0.73
N ILE A 188 -5.31 -0.33 0.77
CA ILE A 188 -4.62 -0.01 2.03
C ILE A 188 -5.44 0.98 2.85
N THR A 189 -5.97 2.01 2.20
CA THR A 189 -6.80 3.03 2.86
C THR A 189 -8.05 2.41 3.52
N ALA A 190 -8.74 1.50 2.83
CA ALA A 190 -9.92 0.81 3.35
C ALA A 190 -9.62 -0.08 4.57
N LYS A 191 -8.39 -0.57 4.71
CA LYS A 191 -7.94 -1.42 5.82
C LYS A 191 -7.35 -0.63 6.99
N SER A 192 -7.00 0.62 6.78
CA SER A 192 -6.40 1.47 7.80
C SER A 192 -7.43 1.89 8.86
N ASP A 193 -6.99 2.04 10.12
CA ASP A 193 -7.82 2.74 11.10
C ASP A 193 -8.00 4.19 10.65
N VAL A 194 -9.26 4.62 10.56
CA VAL A 194 -9.63 5.96 10.11
C VAL A 194 -8.87 7.06 10.86
N ASN A 195 -8.62 6.88 12.17
CA ASN A 195 -7.88 7.87 12.96
C ASN A 195 -6.41 8.02 12.53
N ASN A 196 -5.85 7.01 11.89
CA ASN A 196 -4.46 7.00 11.43
C ASN A 196 -4.31 7.52 9.99
N ILE A 197 -5.44 7.80 9.32
CA ILE A 197 -5.41 8.32 7.95
C ILE A 197 -5.13 9.83 7.97
N SER A 198 -4.14 10.22 7.18
CA SER A 198 -3.84 11.61 6.87
C SER A 198 -3.76 11.79 5.35
N VAL A 199 -4.66 12.59 4.79
CA VAL A 199 -4.74 12.85 3.36
C VAL A 199 -3.92 14.11 3.04
N LEU A 200 -2.90 13.97 2.20
CA LEU A 200 -2.13 15.10 1.70
C LEU A 200 -2.84 15.71 0.49
N GLN A 201 -3.14 16.98 0.57
CA GLN A 201 -3.91 17.69 -0.45
C GLN A 201 -3.13 18.90 -0.95
N ARG A 202 -3.19 19.15 -2.25
CA ARG A 202 -2.54 20.30 -2.85
C ARG A 202 -3.55 21.39 -3.19
N LYS A 203 -3.32 22.60 -2.68
CA LYS A 203 -4.06 23.81 -3.06
C LYS A 203 -3.05 24.81 -3.64
N GLN A 204 -3.12 25.05 -4.95
CA GLN A 204 -2.13 25.85 -5.66
C GLN A 204 -0.69 25.29 -5.44
N ASN A 205 0.18 26.03 -4.78
CA ASN A 205 1.57 25.65 -4.49
C ASN A 205 1.80 25.18 -3.04
N ILE A 206 0.74 25.03 -2.25
CA ILE A 206 0.82 24.65 -0.84
C ILE A 206 0.27 23.23 -0.69
N VAL A 207 0.99 22.39 0.04
CA VAL A 207 0.50 21.09 0.48
C VAL A 207 0.01 21.22 1.91
N GLN A 208 -1.23 20.78 2.14
CA GLN A 208 -1.83 20.71 3.48
C GLN A 208 -2.32 19.30 3.75
N SER A 209 -2.41 18.93 5.02
CA SER A 209 -2.91 17.64 5.44
C SER A 209 -4.28 17.75 6.08
N PHE A 210 -5.21 16.90 5.64
CA PHE A 210 -6.42 16.56 6.35
C PHE A 210 -6.15 15.30 7.17
N SER A 211 -6.38 15.31 8.47
CA SER A 211 -6.12 14.16 9.34
C SER A 211 -7.30 13.90 10.25
N PHE A 212 -7.86 12.69 10.18
CA PHE A 212 -8.97 12.27 11.04
C PHE A 212 -8.64 12.31 12.53
N GLY A 213 -7.39 12.01 12.90
CA GLY A 213 -6.96 12.02 14.30
C GLY A 213 -6.96 13.41 14.93
N LYS A 214 -6.99 14.48 14.11
CA LYS A 214 -7.06 15.89 14.57
C LYS A 214 -8.47 16.43 14.66
N LEU A 215 -9.48 15.71 14.13
CA LEU A 215 -10.86 16.18 14.15
C LEU A 215 -11.48 15.97 15.53
N THR A 216 -12.11 17.03 16.06
CA THR A 216 -12.88 16.97 17.30
C THR A 216 -14.24 16.30 17.07
N GLU A 217 -14.96 16.00 18.16
CA GLU A 217 -16.30 15.44 18.09
C GLU A 217 -17.30 16.38 17.37
N SER A 218 -17.09 17.68 17.48
CA SER A 218 -17.90 18.68 16.76
C SER A 218 -17.57 18.77 15.28
N ASP A 219 -16.33 18.48 14.88
CA ASP A 219 -15.92 18.48 13.48
C ASP A 219 -16.41 17.22 12.74
N TYR A 220 -16.26 16.07 13.41
CA TYR A 220 -16.61 14.76 12.85
C TYR A 220 -17.02 13.79 13.97
N PRO A 221 -18.32 13.59 14.20
CA PRO A 221 -18.86 12.80 15.29
C PRO A 221 -18.35 11.37 15.35
N ALA A 222 -18.23 10.82 16.57
CA ALA A 222 -17.76 9.43 16.79
C ALA A 222 -18.65 8.40 16.08
N GLU A 223 -19.95 8.69 15.96
CA GLU A 223 -20.87 7.85 15.18
C GLU A 223 -20.45 7.80 13.71
N SER A 224 -20.12 8.95 13.11
CA SER A 224 -19.65 9.04 11.72
C SER A 224 -18.31 8.34 11.54
N LYS A 225 -17.37 8.47 12.48
CA LYS A 225 -16.11 7.71 12.47
C LYS A 225 -16.36 6.20 12.51
N ARG A 226 -17.30 5.76 13.35
CA ARG A 226 -17.68 4.34 13.47
C ARG A 226 -18.34 3.82 12.19
N HIS A 227 -19.21 4.62 11.59
CA HIS A 227 -19.85 4.29 10.32
C HIS A 227 -18.80 4.16 9.22
N LEU A 228 -17.90 5.14 9.10
CA LEU A 228 -16.83 5.11 8.11
C LEU A 228 -15.93 3.87 8.27
N ARG A 229 -15.50 3.54 9.48
CA ARG A 229 -14.73 2.32 9.76
C ARG A 229 -15.42 1.04 9.29
N LYS A 230 -16.74 0.98 9.42
CA LYS A 230 -17.53 -0.21 9.07
C LYS A 230 -17.78 -0.34 7.57
N PHE A 231 -17.98 0.79 6.87
CA PHE A 231 -18.47 0.81 5.50
C PHE A 231 -17.47 1.36 4.48
N LEU A 232 -16.29 1.79 4.93
CA LEU A 232 -15.20 2.19 4.04
C LEU A 232 -14.57 0.94 3.43
N ASP A 233 -15.06 0.58 2.25
CA ASP A 233 -14.48 -0.45 1.41
C ASP A 233 -13.54 0.16 0.35
N THR A 234 -12.91 -0.68 -0.44
CA THR A 234 -11.97 -0.26 -1.49
C THR A 234 -12.62 0.68 -2.51
N THR A 235 -13.92 0.50 -2.80
CA THR A 235 -14.65 1.35 -3.75
C THR A 235 -14.88 2.74 -3.17
N LYS A 236 -15.34 2.81 -1.93
CA LYS A 236 -15.58 4.10 -1.25
C LYS A 236 -14.28 4.83 -0.90
N ALA A 237 -13.20 4.09 -0.63
CA ALA A 237 -11.90 4.68 -0.34
C ALA A 237 -11.29 5.47 -1.52
N GLN A 238 -11.80 5.26 -2.74
CA GLN A 238 -11.39 6.04 -3.92
C GLN A 238 -11.70 7.54 -3.76
N LEU A 239 -12.69 7.91 -2.94
CA LEU A 239 -13.02 9.32 -2.66
C LEU A 239 -11.83 10.14 -2.14
N PHE A 240 -10.85 9.50 -1.45
CA PHE A 240 -9.68 10.21 -0.92
C PHE A 240 -8.67 10.59 -2.00
N PHE A 241 -8.76 9.99 -3.18
CA PHE A 241 -7.83 10.19 -4.29
C PHE A 241 -8.45 10.99 -5.45
N ALA A 242 -9.76 11.28 -5.37
CA ALA A 242 -10.51 11.93 -6.44
C ALA A 242 -10.33 13.46 -6.45
N ASN A 243 -10.33 14.07 -7.64
CA ASN A 243 -10.39 15.51 -7.80
C ASN A 243 -11.79 16.09 -7.51
N GLY A 244 -12.82 15.27 -7.70
CA GLY A 244 -14.20 15.56 -7.34
C GLY A 244 -14.94 14.28 -7.01
N VAL A 245 -15.95 14.37 -6.16
CA VAL A 245 -16.72 13.22 -5.68
C VAL A 245 -18.19 13.40 -5.95
N LEU A 246 -18.81 12.38 -6.48
CA LEU A 246 -20.25 12.31 -6.68
C LEU A 246 -20.80 11.16 -5.82
N LEU A 247 -21.48 11.50 -4.73
CA LEU A 247 -22.11 10.53 -3.84
C LEU A 247 -23.51 10.22 -4.34
N VAL A 248 -23.82 8.95 -4.48
CA VAL A 248 -25.13 8.47 -4.94
C VAL A 248 -25.69 7.43 -3.98
N GLU A 249 -27.02 7.32 -3.96
CA GLU A 249 -27.74 6.48 -3.01
C GLU A 249 -27.60 4.99 -3.33
N GLY A 250 -27.71 4.63 -4.61
CA GLY A 250 -27.83 3.25 -5.02
C GLY A 250 -27.10 2.88 -6.31
N VAL A 251 -27.39 1.65 -6.72
CA VAL A 251 -26.79 1.04 -7.92
C VAL A 251 -27.38 1.66 -9.20
N ALA A 252 -28.67 2.06 -9.18
CA ALA A 252 -29.34 2.64 -10.33
C ALA A 252 -28.63 3.94 -10.77
N GLU A 253 -28.41 4.87 -9.85
CA GLU A 253 -27.68 6.12 -10.09
C GLU A 253 -26.24 5.81 -10.52
N ALA A 254 -25.58 4.86 -9.86
CA ALA A 254 -24.20 4.52 -10.17
C ALA A 254 -24.03 4.01 -11.62
N ILE A 255 -25.04 3.38 -12.18
CA ILE A 255 -25.04 2.89 -13.57
C ILE A 255 -25.47 4.00 -14.55
N ILE A 256 -26.53 4.74 -14.23
CA ILE A 256 -27.17 5.68 -15.17
C ILE A 256 -26.39 6.99 -15.28
N ILE A 257 -25.91 7.56 -14.17
CA ILE A 257 -25.26 8.87 -14.15
C ILE A 257 -24.04 8.95 -15.07
N PRO A 258 -23.10 7.98 -15.10
CA PRO A 258 -21.97 8.03 -16.03
C PRO A 258 -22.40 8.02 -17.50
N ILE A 259 -23.49 7.30 -17.82
CA ILE A 259 -24.05 7.22 -19.18
C ILE A 259 -24.65 8.59 -19.57
N LEU A 260 -25.44 9.18 -18.67
CA LEU A 260 -26.05 10.49 -18.89
C LEU A 260 -24.96 11.58 -18.99
N ALA A 261 -23.97 11.56 -18.11
CA ALA A 261 -22.86 12.49 -18.16
C ALA A 261 -22.11 12.40 -19.50
N LYS A 262 -21.82 11.20 -19.97
CA LYS A 262 -21.17 10.98 -21.26
C LYS A 262 -22.03 11.50 -22.42
N LYS A 263 -23.35 11.33 -22.37
CA LYS A 263 -24.27 11.73 -23.44
C LYS A 263 -24.51 13.23 -23.48
N PHE A 264 -24.69 13.86 -22.32
CA PHE A 264 -25.11 15.26 -22.24
C PHE A 264 -23.98 16.25 -21.97
N LEU A 265 -22.87 15.79 -21.38
CA LEU A 265 -21.73 16.62 -20.99
C LEU A 265 -20.47 16.31 -21.80
N SER A 266 -20.52 15.35 -22.71
CA SER A 266 -19.34 14.76 -23.39
C SER A 266 -18.44 15.77 -24.10
N GLU A 267 -18.96 16.90 -24.55
CA GLU A 267 -18.15 17.96 -25.18
C GLU A 267 -17.45 18.86 -24.15
N LYS A 268 -17.90 18.85 -22.89
CA LYS A 268 -17.41 19.76 -21.84
C LYS A 268 -16.78 19.04 -20.66
N ILE A 269 -17.35 17.90 -20.22
CA ILE A 269 -16.95 17.21 -19.01
C ILE A 269 -17.04 15.69 -19.23
N ASP A 270 -15.91 15.03 -19.11
CA ASP A 270 -15.81 13.58 -18.95
C ASP A 270 -15.46 13.32 -17.50
N LEU A 271 -16.32 12.62 -16.76
CA LEU A 271 -16.14 12.37 -15.32
C LEU A 271 -14.80 11.67 -15.05
N CYS A 272 -14.48 10.65 -15.83
CA CYS A 272 -13.25 9.88 -15.66
C CYS A 272 -12.00 10.74 -15.93
N LYS A 273 -11.99 11.47 -17.07
CA LYS A 273 -10.86 12.36 -17.43
C LYS A 273 -10.69 13.53 -16.47
N SER A 274 -11.78 13.94 -15.83
CA SER A 274 -11.77 15.01 -14.83
C SER A 274 -11.36 14.51 -13.43
N GLY A 275 -11.16 13.21 -13.27
CA GLY A 275 -10.86 12.59 -11.97
C GLY A 275 -12.03 12.69 -11.00
N ILE A 276 -13.26 12.67 -11.52
CA ILE A 276 -14.48 12.66 -10.70
C ILE A 276 -14.86 11.22 -10.42
N GLU A 277 -14.87 10.87 -9.15
CA GLU A 277 -15.23 9.53 -8.68
C GLU A 277 -16.69 9.49 -8.26
N LEU A 278 -17.42 8.49 -8.76
CA LEU A 278 -18.80 8.23 -8.37
C LEU A 278 -18.81 7.13 -7.30
N VAL A 279 -19.29 7.48 -6.12
CA VAL A 279 -19.27 6.62 -4.95
C VAL A 279 -20.69 6.27 -4.54
N ASN A 280 -21.06 4.99 -4.69
CA ASN A 280 -22.31 4.45 -4.19
C ASN A 280 -22.22 4.25 -2.67
N ILE A 281 -23.06 4.96 -1.92
CA ILE A 281 -23.09 4.89 -0.46
C ILE A 281 -23.84 3.62 0.01
N GLY A 282 -24.74 3.08 -0.83
CA GLY A 282 -25.55 1.91 -0.48
C GLY A 282 -26.67 2.24 0.50
N GLY A 283 -27.30 3.40 0.37
CA GLY A 283 -28.38 3.90 1.20
C GLY A 283 -28.26 5.38 1.49
N VAL A 284 -28.97 5.86 2.48
CA VAL A 284 -29.18 7.29 2.78
C VAL A 284 -28.19 7.86 3.82
N ALA A 285 -27.13 7.17 4.12
CA ALA A 285 -26.14 7.58 5.16
C ALA A 285 -25.14 8.65 4.66
N PHE A 286 -25.62 9.60 3.84
CA PHE A 286 -24.80 10.66 3.25
C PHE A 286 -24.07 11.52 4.27
N ASN A 287 -24.68 11.76 5.46
CA ASN A 287 -24.08 12.62 6.47
C ASN A 287 -22.66 12.13 6.84
N HIS A 288 -22.44 10.82 6.97
CA HIS A 288 -21.16 10.29 7.40
C HIS A 288 -20.04 10.52 6.37
N PHE A 289 -20.38 10.55 5.09
CA PHE A 289 -19.43 10.84 4.01
C PHE A 289 -19.40 12.32 3.66
N GLY A 290 -20.56 13.01 3.67
CA GLY A 290 -20.67 14.43 3.34
C GLY A 290 -19.88 15.33 4.30
N LEU A 291 -19.83 14.99 5.58
CA LEU A 291 -19.04 15.72 6.59
C LEU A 291 -17.54 15.76 6.28
N LEU A 292 -17.01 14.85 5.44
CA LEU A 292 -15.64 14.91 4.99
C LEU A 292 -15.33 16.12 4.10
N PHE A 293 -16.38 16.70 3.49
CA PHE A 293 -16.27 17.79 2.52
C PHE A 293 -16.86 19.09 3.07
N ASN A 294 -17.57 19.06 4.18
CA ASN A 294 -18.32 20.17 4.71
C ASN A 294 -17.79 20.63 6.08
N ASN A 295 -16.76 21.45 6.05
CA ASN A 295 -16.26 22.19 7.20
C ASN A 295 -15.74 23.54 6.70
N ASP A 296 -15.97 24.61 7.44
CA ASP A 296 -15.51 25.96 7.06
C ASP A 296 -13.98 26.06 7.13
N ASP A 297 -13.37 25.35 8.05
CA ASP A 297 -11.91 25.21 8.14
C ASP A 297 -11.40 24.19 7.11
N GLU A 298 -10.66 24.68 6.12
CA GLU A 298 -10.10 23.85 5.05
C GLU A 298 -9.15 22.76 5.55
N SER A 299 -8.51 22.95 6.68
CA SER A 299 -7.62 21.94 7.27
C SER A 299 -8.39 20.74 7.86
N LYS A 300 -9.70 20.89 8.04
CA LYS A 300 -10.61 19.90 8.62
C LYS A 300 -11.53 19.22 7.59
N ARG A 301 -11.31 19.46 6.31
CA ARG A 301 -12.08 18.84 5.22
C ARG A 301 -11.22 18.41 4.05
N LEU A 302 -11.78 17.54 3.21
CA LEU A 302 -11.25 17.27 1.89
C LEU A 302 -11.46 18.47 0.98
N LEU A 303 -10.46 18.81 0.17
CA LEU A 303 -10.50 19.96 -0.74
C LEU A 303 -11.22 19.67 -2.05
N SER A 304 -11.36 18.38 -2.43
CA SER A 304 -12.13 17.99 -3.60
C SER A 304 -13.58 18.43 -3.47
N LYS A 305 -14.17 18.87 -4.57
CA LYS A 305 -15.60 19.23 -4.61
C LYS A 305 -16.45 17.97 -4.50
N CYS A 306 -17.52 18.05 -3.73
CA CYS A 306 -18.46 16.97 -3.56
C CYS A 306 -19.87 17.38 -4.03
N ALA A 307 -20.57 16.45 -4.68
CA ALA A 307 -22.01 16.58 -4.89
C ALA A 307 -22.71 15.30 -4.41
N ILE A 308 -23.87 15.45 -3.81
CA ILE A 308 -24.78 14.36 -3.43
C ILE A 308 -25.95 14.38 -4.42
N ILE A 309 -26.29 13.24 -4.98
CA ILE A 309 -27.51 13.03 -5.75
C ILE A 309 -28.34 12.03 -4.99
N THR A 310 -29.57 12.42 -4.60
CA THR A 310 -30.49 11.58 -3.85
C THR A 310 -31.93 12.00 -4.14
N ASP A 311 -32.89 11.19 -3.75
CA ASP A 311 -34.29 11.41 -3.97
C ASP A 311 -34.92 12.30 -2.89
N SER A 312 -35.95 13.06 -3.25
CA SER A 312 -36.75 13.83 -2.28
C SER A 312 -37.68 12.96 -1.45
N ASP A 313 -38.15 11.84 -2.02
CA ASP A 313 -39.11 10.93 -1.39
C ASP A 313 -40.24 11.69 -0.66
N PRO A 314 -41.07 12.48 -1.37
CA PRO A 314 -42.08 13.31 -0.72
C PRO A 314 -43.07 12.45 0.07
N GLU A 315 -43.41 12.90 1.27
CA GLU A 315 -44.43 12.28 2.14
C GLU A 315 -45.76 13.03 1.98
N GLU A 316 -46.89 12.43 2.37
CA GLU A 316 -48.24 12.97 2.17
C GLU A 316 -48.39 14.42 2.68
N ASP A 317 -47.68 14.82 3.71
CA ASP A 317 -47.71 16.15 4.34
C ASP A 317 -46.46 17.02 4.16
N LYS A 318 -45.45 16.53 3.41
CA LYS A 318 -44.15 17.21 3.27
C LYS A 318 -43.61 17.09 1.85
N ASP A 319 -43.12 18.21 1.31
CA ASP A 319 -42.48 18.27 0.00
C ASP A 319 -41.17 17.43 -0.07
N LYS A 320 -40.61 17.02 1.08
CA LYS A 320 -39.39 16.25 1.18
C LYS A 320 -39.44 15.35 2.41
N SER A 321 -38.84 14.18 2.30
CA SER A 321 -38.60 13.30 3.45
C SER A 321 -37.60 13.93 4.43
N ASP A 322 -37.66 13.52 5.70
CA ASP A 322 -36.68 13.95 6.71
C ASP A 322 -35.24 13.55 6.30
N ARG A 323 -35.06 12.51 5.49
CA ARG A 323 -33.77 12.07 4.95
C ARG A 323 -33.23 13.04 3.90
N ALA A 324 -34.08 13.45 2.96
CA ALA A 324 -33.75 14.44 1.94
C ALA A 324 -33.39 15.80 2.58
N GLN A 325 -34.13 16.20 3.63
CA GLN A 325 -33.79 17.42 4.37
C GLN A 325 -32.44 17.32 5.06
N LYS A 326 -32.14 16.22 5.74
CA LYS A 326 -30.80 15.99 6.34
C LYS A 326 -29.67 16.03 5.31
N ALA A 327 -29.90 15.44 4.13
CA ALA A 327 -28.93 15.56 3.04
C ALA A 327 -28.76 17.02 2.60
N LYS A 328 -29.86 17.77 2.45
CA LYS A 328 -29.83 19.18 2.07
C LYS A 328 -29.12 20.07 3.10
N ASP A 329 -29.25 19.78 4.38
CA ASP A 329 -28.56 20.47 5.47
C ASP A 329 -27.02 20.33 5.43
N LEU A 330 -26.51 19.35 4.65
CA LEU A 330 -25.08 19.21 4.40
C LEU A 330 -24.53 20.18 3.35
N GLU A 331 -25.37 20.95 2.66
CA GLU A 331 -24.89 21.91 1.67
C GLU A 331 -23.94 22.92 2.29
N GLY A 332 -22.88 23.21 1.56
CA GLY A 332 -21.86 24.15 1.98
C GLY A 332 -21.04 24.65 0.80
N GLN A 333 -19.94 25.31 1.10
CA GLN A 333 -19.07 25.88 0.09
C GLN A 333 -18.46 24.81 -0.84
N ASN A 334 -18.19 23.63 -0.30
CA ASN A 334 -17.48 22.56 -1.00
C ASN A 334 -18.37 21.35 -1.35
N LEU A 335 -19.60 21.32 -0.81
CA LEU A 335 -20.58 20.27 -1.02
C LEU A 335 -21.89 20.83 -1.56
N LYS A 336 -22.44 20.23 -2.61
CA LYS A 336 -23.75 20.54 -3.18
C LYS A 336 -24.67 19.33 -3.11
N VAL A 337 -25.97 19.57 -2.93
CA VAL A 337 -26.98 18.52 -2.88
C VAL A 337 -28.00 18.73 -3.97
N CYS A 338 -28.14 17.75 -4.85
CA CYS A 338 -29.12 17.67 -5.91
C CYS A 338 -30.20 16.66 -5.50
N LEU A 339 -31.42 17.14 -5.31
CA LEU A 339 -32.57 16.29 -4.99
C LEU A 339 -33.38 16.04 -6.26
N ALA A 340 -33.66 14.78 -6.58
CA ALA A 340 -34.69 14.43 -7.54
C ALA A 340 -36.07 14.76 -6.95
N PRO A 341 -37.05 15.27 -7.74
CA PRO A 341 -38.38 15.61 -7.24
C PRO A 341 -39.11 14.46 -6.54
N HIS A 342 -38.96 13.24 -7.06
CA HIS A 342 -39.51 12.02 -6.48
C HIS A 342 -38.39 10.99 -6.30
N THR A 343 -38.45 9.88 -7.07
CA THR A 343 -37.36 8.91 -7.21
C THR A 343 -36.76 9.00 -8.60
N LEU A 344 -35.51 8.56 -8.75
CA LEU A 344 -34.83 8.58 -10.05
C LEU A 344 -35.67 7.85 -11.12
N GLU A 345 -36.21 6.68 -10.79
CA GLU A 345 -37.00 5.89 -11.73
C GLU A 345 -38.30 6.57 -12.10
N TYR A 346 -39.02 7.14 -11.13
CA TYR A 346 -40.27 7.86 -11.36
C TYR A 346 -40.05 9.10 -12.22
N ASP A 347 -39.07 9.89 -11.90
CA ASP A 347 -38.77 11.12 -12.64
C ASP A 347 -38.33 10.82 -14.08
N LEU A 348 -37.55 9.75 -14.29
CA LEU A 348 -37.22 9.27 -15.64
C LEU A 348 -38.45 8.77 -16.40
N PHE A 349 -39.37 8.06 -15.74
CA PHE A 349 -40.56 7.57 -16.32
C PHE A 349 -41.52 8.69 -16.76
N GLU A 350 -41.78 9.66 -15.88
CA GLU A 350 -42.70 10.77 -16.15
C GLU A 350 -42.13 11.82 -17.12
N GLN A 351 -40.81 11.84 -17.39
CA GLN A 351 -40.18 12.85 -18.22
C GLN A 351 -40.73 12.92 -19.66
N SER A 352 -41.20 11.79 -20.24
CA SER A 352 -41.76 11.78 -21.58
C SER A 352 -42.51 10.47 -21.89
N GLU A 353 -43.49 10.50 -22.81
CA GLU A 353 -44.20 9.29 -23.29
C GLU A 353 -43.22 8.31 -23.94
N HIS A 354 -42.10 8.79 -24.52
CA HIS A 354 -41.06 7.92 -25.07
C HIS A 354 -40.37 7.13 -23.99
N ASN A 355 -40.03 7.75 -22.87
CA ASN A 355 -39.42 7.07 -21.71
C ASN A 355 -40.41 6.05 -21.11
N LYS A 356 -41.67 6.43 -20.97
CA LYS A 356 -42.73 5.48 -20.50
C LYS A 356 -42.81 4.25 -21.35
N SER A 357 -42.81 4.41 -22.69
CA SER A 357 -42.83 3.28 -23.62
C SER A 357 -41.60 2.39 -23.47
N ILE A 358 -40.36 2.98 -23.44
CA ILE A 358 -39.14 2.21 -23.29
C ILE A 358 -39.12 1.45 -21.97
N MET A 359 -39.43 2.11 -20.87
CA MET A 359 -39.38 1.50 -19.54
C MET A 359 -40.41 0.37 -19.40
N ARG A 360 -41.61 0.56 -19.93
CA ARG A 360 -42.64 -0.51 -19.99
C ARG A 360 -42.17 -1.71 -20.83
N ASP A 361 -41.55 -1.45 -21.98
CA ASP A 361 -41.05 -2.53 -22.84
C ASP A 361 -39.90 -3.30 -22.21
N VAL A 362 -39.00 -2.60 -21.52
CA VAL A 362 -37.89 -3.21 -20.75
C VAL A 362 -38.48 -4.06 -19.59
N TYR A 363 -39.40 -3.49 -18.83
CA TYR A 363 -40.08 -4.21 -17.74
C TYR A 363 -40.73 -5.50 -18.20
N ARG A 364 -41.51 -5.43 -19.27
CA ARG A 364 -42.16 -6.61 -19.88
C ARG A 364 -41.17 -7.67 -20.34
N LYS A 365 -40.03 -7.26 -20.91
CA LYS A 365 -38.98 -8.21 -21.32
C LYS A 365 -38.32 -8.92 -20.15
N ILE A 366 -38.11 -8.20 -19.04
CA ILE A 366 -37.48 -8.75 -17.83
C ILE A 366 -38.47 -9.64 -17.07
N HIS A 367 -39.75 -9.23 -17.00
CA HIS A 367 -40.80 -9.89 -16.22
C HIS A 367 -41.81 -10.59 -17.14
N ALA A 368 -41.34 -11.28 -18.17
CA ALA A 368 -42.20 -11.96 -19.19
C ALA A 368 -43.19 -12.99 -18.63
N GLN A 369 -43.20 -13.25 -17.32
CA GLN A 369 -44.13 -14.15 -16.63
C GLN A 369 -45.19 -13.44 -15.76
N THR A 370 -45.14 -12.10 -15.67
CA THR A 370 -46.14 -11.32 -14.90
C THR A 370 -47.03 -10.55 -15.85
N ASP A 371 -48.17 -11.16 -16.15
CA ASP A 371 -49.21 -10.64 -17.07
C ASP A 371 -50.10 -9.54 -16.45
N ASP A 372 -49.67 -8.78 -15.48
CA ASP A 372 -50.49 -7.74 -14.87
C ASP A 372 -49.77 -6.41 -14.66
N LEU A 373 -49.66 -5.66 -15.75
CA LEU A 373 -49.53 -4.18 -15.69
C LEU A 373 -50.70 -3.57 -16.53
N SER A 374 -51.90 -4.04 -16.34
CA SER A 374 -53.14 -3.41 -16.76
C SER A 374 -53.83 -2.77 -15.54
N GLY A 375 -53.20 -1.79 -14.96
CA GLY A 375 -53.80 -1.08 -13.85
C GLY A 375 -52.98 0.14 -13.51
N ASP A 376 -53.48 1.31 -13.94
CA ASP A 376 -53.24 2.69 -13.54
C ASP A 376 -51.80 3.23 -13.64
#